data_02e10a3ccb3a26f8cd4a17a3746504e0
#
_entry.id   02e10a3ccb3a26f8cd4a17a3746504e0
#
_cell.length_a   1.000
_cell.length_b   1.000
_cell.length_c   1.000
_cell.angle_alpha   90.00
_cell.angle_beta   90.00
_cell.angle_gamma   90.00
#
_symmetry.space_group_name_H-M   'P 1'
#
loop_
_entity.id
_entity.type
_entity.pdbx_description
1 polymer ?
#
loop_
_entity_poly.entity_id
_entity_poly.type
_entity_poly.pdbx_seq_one_letter_code
_entity_poly.pdbx_strand_id
1 'polypeptide(L)'
;MQFHAITLNNVPEASYLTAENAWRYRAIMRTFYLESQKAHIRLNKTELLALLRADSHFSDYTAEQLEQDLNALCGWRNLVPIQDPHRPTSIAEYKNKQFSYSMSQTATEIERMTL
;
A
#
# COMPACT_ATOMS: atom_id res chain seq x y z
N MET A 1 9.41 36.93 -6.58
CA MET A 1 10.02 35.59 -6.47
C MET A 1 9.27 34.65 -7.39
N GLN A 2 9.98 33.91 -8.19
CA GLN A 2 9.36 32.88 -9.01
C GLN A 2 9.63 31.52 -8.40
N PHE A 3 8.56 30.70 -8.28
CA PHE A 3 8.72 29.34 -7.82
C PHE A 3 9.07 28.43 -9.00
N HIS A 4 9.94 27.47 -8.75
CA HIS A 4 10.24 26.46 -9.73
C HIS A 4 9.02 25.56 -9.97
N ALA A 5 8.87 25.04 -11.21
CA ALA A 5 7.73 24.21 -11.56
C ALA A 5 7.56 23.00 -10.63
N ILE A 6 8.65 22.40 -10.20
CA ILE A 6 8.60 21.25 -9.26
C ILE A 6 7.96 21.65 -7.92
N THR A 7 8.23 22.86 -7.44
CA THR A 7 7.68 23.36 -6.19
C THR A 7 6.15 23.53 -6.26
N LEU A 8 5.62 23.78 -7.46
CA LEU A 8 4.20 24.02 -7.65
C LEU A 8 3.41 22.74 -7.89
N ASN A 9 4.07 21.61 -8.13
CA ASN A 9 3.41 20.34 -8.37
C ASN A 9 2.94 19.72 -7.07
N ASN A 10 1.77 19.10 -7.12
CA ASN A 10 1.28 18.31 -6.01
C ASN A 10 2.13 17.07 -5.81
N VAL A 11 2.17 16.58 -4.58
CA VAL A 11 2.83 15.32 -4.24
C VAL A 11 1.71 14.32 -3.93
N PRO A 12 1.25 13.55 -4.95
CA PRO A 12 0.13 12.63 -4.73
C PRO A 12 0.42 11.56 -3.68
N GLU A 13 1.68 11.17 -3.52
CA GLU A 13 2.09 10.19 -2.54
C GLU A 13 1.84 10.64 -1.09
N ALA A 14 1.69 11.95 -0.85
CA ALA A 14 1.38 12.47 0.48
C ALA A 14 -0.13 12.51 0.77
N SER A 15 -0.98 12.23 -0.22
CA SER A 15 -2.44 12.35 -0.09
C SER A 15 -3.01 11.47 1.01
N TYR A 16 -2.42 10.29 1.25
CA TYR A 16 -2.94 9.37 2.26
C TYR A 16 -2.80 9.92 3.69
N LEU A 17 -1.95 10.91 3.91
CA LEU A 17 -1.75 11.49 5.25
C LEU A 17 -2.92 12.35 5.68
N THR A 18 -3.67 12.92 4.73
CA THR A 18 -4.77 13.84 4.99
C THR A 18 -6.10 13.39 4.42
N ALA A 19 -6.15 12.20 3.80
CA ALA A 19 -7.37 11.67 3.24
C ALA A 19 -8.36 11.30 4.34
N GLU A 20 -9.64 11.24 3.98
CA GLU A 20 -10.63 10.60 4.83
C GLU A 20 -10.17 9.17 5.09
N ASN A 21 -10.33 8.68 6.29
CA ASN A 21 -9.82 7.38 6.71
C ASN A 21 -8.29 7.24 6.66
N ALA A 22 -7.58 8.36 6.81
CA ALA A 22 -6.12 8.38 6.80
C ALA A 22 -5.52 7.33 7.75
N TRP A 23 -6.17 7.06 8.88
CA TRP A 23 -5.69 6.08 9.86
C TRP A 23 -5.51 4.69 9.23
N ARG A 24 -6.41 4.28 8.32
CA ARG A 24 -6.28 2.99 7.64
C ARG A 24 -5.11 3.00 6.66
N TYR A 25 -5.02 4.03 5.84
CA TYR A 25 -3.94 4.15 4.86
C TYR A 25 -2.59 4.22 5.55
N ARG A 26 -2.51 4.96 6.66
CA ARG A 26 -1.27 5.06 7.42
C ARG A 26 -0.88 3.71 8.04
N ALA A 27 -1.85 2.95 8.54
CA ALA A 27 -1.59 1.62 9.09
C ALA A 27 -1.08 0.66 8.00
N ILE A 28 -1.67 0.70 6.82
CA ILE A 28 -1.24 -0.11 5.69
C ILE A 28 0.20 0.25 5.29
N MET A 29 0.46 1.53 5.09
CA MET A 29 1.79 1.96 4.67
C MET A 29 2.86 1.68 5.74
N ARG A 30 2.51 1.85 7.01
CA ARG A 30 3.43 1.52 8.10
C ARG A 30 3.74 0.02 8.12
N THR A 31 2.75 -0.82 7.85
CA THR A 31 2.94 -2.27 7.76
C THR A 31 3.94 -2.61 6.66
N PHE A 32 3.77 -2.03 5.47
CA PHE A 32 4.75 -2.22 4.38
C PHE A 32 6.14 -1.77 4.79
N TYR A 33 6.23 -0.62 5.46
CA TYR A 33 7.52 -0.07 5.87
C TYR A 33 8.22 -0.99 6.86
N LEU A 34 7.52 -1.43 7.90
CA LEU A 34 8.09 -2.30 8.92
C LEU A 34 8.51 -3.65 8.33
N GLU A 35 7.70 -4.21 7.42
CA GLU A 35 8.05 -5.47 6.77
C GLU A 35 9.27 -5.30 5.85
N SER A 36 9.39 -4.15 5.19
CA SER A 36 10.56 -3.88 4.35
C SER A 36 11.85 -3.83 5.16
N GLN A 37 11.79 -3.39 6.42
CA GLN A 37 12.95 -3.38 7.32
C GLN A 37 13.41 -4.80 7.65
N LYS A 38 12.55 -5.80 7.48
CA LYS A 38 12.87 -7.22 7.65
C LYS A 38 13.21 -7.88 6.33
N ALA A 39 13.50 -7.11 5.30
CA ALA A 39 13.77 -7.58 3.93
C ALA A 39 12.55 -8.21 3.25
N HIS A 40 11.35 -8.01 3.78
CA HIS A 40 10.10 -8.49 3.21
C HIS A 40 9.46 -7.33 2.45
N ILE A 41 9.92 -7.09 1.22
CA ILE A 41 9.60 -5.88 0.45
C ILE A 41 8.33 -6.01 -0.40
N ARG A 42 7.76 -7.19 -0.51
CA ARG A 42 6.53 -7.44 -1.26
C ARG A 42 5.51 -8.10 -0.36
N LEU A 43 4.28 -7.61 -0.40
CA LEU A 43 3.17 -8.20 0.33
C LEU A 43 2.01 -8.41 -0.63
N ASN A 44 1.39 -9.57 -0.57
CA ASN A 44 0.13 -9.80 -1.27
C ASN A 44 -1.05 -9.46 -0.33
N LYS A 45 -2.28 -9.45 -0.88
CA LYS A 45 -3.46 -9.09 -0.09
C LYS A 45 -3.68 -10.02 1.10
N THR A 46 -3.44 -11.31 0.92
CA THR A 46 -3.65 -12.30 1.98
C THR A 46 -2.71 -12.06 3.14
N GLU A 47 -1.43 -11.85 2.85
CA GLU A 47 -0.43 -11.56 3.87
C GLU A 47 -0.74 -10.25 4.60
N LEU A 48 -1.07 -9.22 3.84
CA LEU A 48 -1.34 -7.91 4.39
C LEU A 48 -2.59 -7.94 5.27
N LEU A 49 -3.65 -8.61 4.82
CA LEU A 49 -4.87 -8.73 5.61
C LEU A 49 -4.62 -9.44 6.93
N ALA A 50 -3.82 -10.51 6.92
CA ALA A 50 -3.46 -11.24 8.14
C ALA A 50 -2.68 -10.34 9.11
N LEU A 51 -1.73 -9.57 8.59
CA LEU A 51 -0.95 -8.66 9.42
C LEU A 51 -1.82 -7.56 10.04
N LEU A 52 -2.73 -6.99 9.26
CA LEU A 52 -3.63 -5.95 9.76
C LEU A 52 -4.61 -6.48 10.79
N ARG A 53 -5.18 -7.67 10.54
CA ARG A 53 -6.15 -8.27 11.46
C ARG A 53 -5.56 -8.72 12.79
N ALA A 54 -4.25 -8.78 12.89
CA ALA A 54 -3.59 -9.02 14.16
C ALA A 54 -3.81 -7.85 15.13
N ASP A 55 -4.15 -6.68 14.63
CA ASP A 55 -4.48 -5.51 15.45
C ASP A 55 -5.99 -5.43 15.65
N SER A 56 -6.43 -5.14 16.88
CA SER A 56 -7.85 -5.09 17.23
C SER A 56 -8.64 -4.03 16.45
N HIS A 57 -7.98 -2.95 16.01
CA HIS A 57 -8.63 -1.90 15.21
C HIS A 57 -9.05 -2.41 13.83
N PHE A 58 -8.49 -3.51 13.36
CA PHE A 58 -8.79 -4.10 12.07
C PHE A 58 -9.53 -5.43 12.16
N SER A 59 -10.11 -5.76 13.32
CA SER A 59 -10.78 -7.06 13.52
C SER A 59 -11.93 -7.29 12.54
N ASP A 60 -12.64 -6.23 12.14
CA ASP A 60 -13.76 -6.31 11.20
C ASP A 60 -13.38 -5.92 9.77
N TYR A 61 -12.11 -5.72 9.52
CA TYR A 61 -11.64 -5.28 8.21
C TYR A 61 -11.76 -6.42 7.19
N THR A 62 -12.35 -6.13 6.04
CA THR A 62 -12.63 -7.13 5.01
C THR A 62 -11.63 -7.06 3.87
N ALA A 63 -11.55 -8.15 3.10
CA ALA A 63 -10.70 -8.19 1.91
C ALA A 63 -11.14 -7.16 0.87
N GLU A 64 -12.45 -6.90 0.77
CA GLU A 64 -13.00 -5.91 -0.16
C GLU A 64 -12.57 -4.50 0.22
N GLN A 65 -12.62 -4.18 1.51
CA GLN A 65 -12.14 -2.89 2.00
C GLN A 65 -10.65 -2.71 1.75
N LEU A 66 -9.88 -3.77 1.97
CA LEU A 66 -8.44 -3.75 1.70
C LEU A 66 -8.18 -3.50 0.22
N GLU A 67 -8.93 -4.15 -0.67
CA GLU A 67 -8.75 -3.96 -2.11
C GLU A 67 -9.01 -2.49 -2.50
N GLN A 68 -10.07 -1.89 -1.97
CA GLN A 68 -10.36 -0.48 -2.22
C GLN A 68 -9.23 0.42 -1.72
N ASP A 69 -8.73 0.15 -0.51
CA ASP A 69 -7.66 0.95 0.07
C ASP A 69 -6.35 0.79 -0.70
N LEU A 70 -6.04 -0.43 -1.17
CA LEU A 70 -4.86 -0.67 -2.00
C LEU A 70 -4.98 0.04 -3.35
N ASN A 71 -6.17 0.05 -3.94
CA ASN A 71 -6.39 0.75 -5.20
C ASN A 71 -6.16 2.25 -5.03
N ALA A 72 -6.62 2.83 -3.93
CA ALA A 72 -6.38 4.24 -3.64
C ALA A 72 -4.88 4.53 -3.49
N LEU A 73 -4.18 3.69 -2.74
CA LEU A 73 -2.74 3.87 -2.52
C LEU A 73 -1.94 3.69 -3.81
N CYS A 74 -2.35 2.79 -4.68
CA CYS A 74 -1.74 2.66 -6.01
C CYS A 74 -2.02 3.90 -6.86
N GLY A 75 -3.25 4.42 -6.78
CA GLY A 75 -3.62 5.65 -7.50
C GLY A 75 -2.79 6.85 -7.06
N TRP A 76 -2.44 6.94 -5.80
CA TRP A 76 -1.57 7.99 -5.26
C TRP A 76 -0.08 7.67 -5.42
N ARG A 77 0.25 6.57 -6.08
CA ARG A 77 1.64 6.14 -6.32
C ARG A 77 2.41 5.78 -5.05
N ASN A 78 1.71 5.45 -3.98
CA ASN A 78 2.35 4.95 -2.75
C ASN A 78 2.78 3.50 -2.91
N LEU A 79 1.98 2.71 -3.61
CA LEU A 79 2.23 1.31 -3.85
C LEU A 79 2.32 1.02 -5.34
N VAL A 80 3.17 0.07 -5.67
CA VAL A 80 3.34 -0.42 -7.04
C VAL A 80 2.85 -1.85 -7.09
N PRO A 81 1.82 -2.15 -7.88
CA PRO A 81 1.37 -3.53 -8.04
C PRO A 81 2.37 -4.32 -8.88
N ILE A 82 2.69 -5.51 -8.43
CA ILE A 82 3.63 -6.39 -9.10
C ILE A 82 2.90 -7.70 -9.38
N GLN A 83 2.81 -8.05 -10.66
CA GLN A 83 2.16 -9.29 -11.04
C GLN A 83 3.06 -10.47 -10.69
N ASP A 84 2.47 -11.46 -9.99
CA ASP A 84 3.17 -12.68 -9.68
C ASP A 84 3.49 -13.42 -10.98
N PRO A 85 4.76 -13.80 -11.24
CA PRO A 85 5.11 -14.55 -12.44
C PRO A 85 4.63 -16.00 -12.40
N HIS A 86 4.11 -16.48 -11.28
CA HIS A 86 3.62 -17.83 -11.14
C HIS A 86 2.43 -18.07 -12.06
N ARG A 87 2.49 -19.15 -12.86
CA ARG A 87 1.39 -19.48 -13.76
C ARG A 87 0.24 -20.07 -12.97
N PRO A 88 -0.97 -19.55 -13.14
CA PRO A 88 -2.13 -20.13 -12.48
C PRO A 88 -2.42 -21.52 -13.05
N THR A 89 -2.80 -22.46 -12.19
CA THR A 89 -3.10 -23.83 -12.58
C THR A 89 -4.60 -24.04 -12.83
N SER A 90 -5.43 -23.04 -12.49
CA SER A 90 -6.86 -23.13 -12.69
C SER A 90 -7.45 -21.76 -13.00
N ILE A 91 -8.68 -21.74 -13.52
CA ILE A 91 -9.39 -20.48 -13.77
C ILE A 91 -9.64 -19.74 -12.45
N ALA A 92 -9.94 -20.48 -11.39
CA ALA A 92 -10.13 -19.88 -10.07
C ALA A 92 -8.86 -19.20 -9.57
N GLU A 93 -7.71 -19.89 -9.72
CA GLU A 93 -6.42 -19.29 -9.38
C GLU A 93 -6.13 -18.07 -10.25
N TYR A 94 -6.47 -18.15 -11.54
CA TYR A 94 -6.26 -17.03 -12.44
C TYR A 94 -7.07 -15.81 -12.00
N LYS A 95 -8.35 -16.01 -11.65
CA LYS A 95 -9.22 -14.91 -11.19
C LYS A 95 -8.78 -14.37 -9.84
N ASN A 96 -8.25 -15.26 -8.99
CA ASN A 96 -7.75 -14.88 -7.67
C ASN A 96 -6.26 -14.57 -7.70
N LYS A 97 -5.68 -14.51 -8.89
CA LYS A 97 -4.28 -14.18 -9.04
C LYS A 97 -4.02 -12.86 -8.36
N GLN A 98 -3.24 -12.93 -7.32
CA GLN A 98 -3.00 -11.77 -6.49
C GLN A 98 -1.76 -11.07 -6.97
N PHE A 99 -1.90 -9.79 -7.14
CA PHE A 99 -0.74 -8.93 -7.25
C PHE A 99 -0.05 -8.90 -5.90
N SER A 100 1.27 -8.86 -5.92
CA SER A 100 2.03 -8.38 -4.78
C SER A 100 2.16 -6.87 -4.92
N TYR A 101 2.39 -6.21 -3.80
CA TYR A 101 2.53 -4.76 -3.76
C TYR A 101 3.84 -4.42 -3.09
N SER A 102 4.45 -3.36 -3.54
CA SER A 102 5.69 -2.84 -2.95
C SER A 102 5.58 -1.33 -2.81
N MET A 103 6.28 -0.78 -1.84
CA MET A 103 6.32 0.68 -1.65
C MET A 103 7.09 1.34 -2.77
N SER A 104 6.60 2.50 -3.25
CA SER A 104 7.40 3.36 -4.10
C SER A 104 8.52 3.99 -3.28
N GLN A 105 9.54 4.51 -3.96
CA GLN A 105 10.65 5.18 -3.27
C GLN A 105 10.16 6.40 -2.49
N THR A 106 9.30 7.21 -3.09
CA THR A 106 8.74 8.39 -2.43
C THR A 106 7.94 8.01 -1.19
N ALA A 107 7.13 6.96 -1.27
CA ALA A 107 6.36 6.48 -0.12
C ALA A 107 7.28 6.03 1.02
N THR A 108 8.38 5.36 0.70
CA THR A 108 9.36 4.94 1.70
C THR A 108 9.94 6.14 2.44
N GLU A 109 10.28 7.20 1.70
CA GLU A 109 10.81 8.42 2.31
C GLU A 109 9.78 9.11 3.21
N ILE A 110 8.51 9.16 2.78
CA ILE A 110 7.44 9.74 3.60
C ILE A 110 7.29 8.95 4.91
N GLU A 111 7.29 7.63 4.84
CA GLU A 111 7.16 6.80 6.04
C GLU A 111 8.35 7.01 6.97
N ARG A 112 9.54 7.14 6.42
CA ARG A 112 10.74 7.41 7.23
C ARG A 112 10.62 8.72 7.99
N MET A 113 10.03 9.75 7.37
CA MET A 113 9.88 11.07 7.98
C MET A 113 8.75 11.13 9.02
N THR A 114 7.77 10.25 8.91
CA THR A 114 6.59 10.28 9.78
C THR A 114 6.64 9.28 10.93
N LEU A 115 7.78 8.72 11.19
CA LEU A 115 7.99 7.80 12.33
C LEU A 115 7.75 8.50 13.66
#